data_19676dbd75830e5e800d8ebbbc76ce94
#
_entry.id   19676dbd75830e5e800d8ebbbc76ce94
#
_cell.length_a   1.000
_cell.length_b   1.000
_cell.length_c   1.000
_cell.angle_alpha   90.00
_cell.angle_beta   90.00
_cell.angle_gamma   90.00
#
_symmetry.space_group_name_H-M   'P 1'
#
loop_
_entity.id
_entity.type
_entity.pdbx_description
1 polymer ?
#
loop_
_entity_poly.entity_id
_entity_poly.type
_entity_poly.pdbx_seq_one_letter_code
_entity_poly.pdbx_strand_id
1 'polypeptide(L)'
;TLRHLYELAKERYASGVRGANQLFNEEECAALAKIGARPIELYDYVEDAWAVSWETALLVMAVRRDYFLSVQKGALPTEVWGNPPGRNETLEGISWLPRLIYKAEARLRGVLHESLMYGCGGDRAFFKEYDLHPADFLRVVWVAEGDRKRIVRFVKTKQF
;
A
#
# COMPACT_ATOMS: atom_id res chain seq x y z
N THR A 1 -8.04 17.95 -4.46
CA THR A 1 -6.77 17.21 -4.56
C THR A 1 -6.69 16.09 -3.53
N LEU A 2 -5.82 15.10 -3.75
CA LEU A 2 -5.62 14.01 -2.80
C LEU A 2 -5.18 14.52 -1.42
N ARG A 3 -4.29 15.50 -1.38
CA ARG A 3 -3.88 16.13 -0.12
C ARG A 3 -5.05 16.77 0.62
N HIS A 4 -5.93 17.45 -0.09
CA HIS A 4 -7.11 18.05 0.52
C HIS A 4 -8.02 16.98 1.15
N LEU A 5 -8.24 15.85 0.46
CA LEU A 5 -8.99 14.72 1.01
C LEU A 5 -8.32 14.14 2.26
N TYR A 6 -6.99 14.04 2.25
CA TYR A 6 -6.22 13.55 3.40
C TYR A 6 -6.37 14.49 4.61
N GLU A 7 -6.20 15.80 4.43
CA GLU A 7 -6.33 16.76 5.53
C GLU A 7 -7.77 16.79 6.08
N LEU A 8 -8.76 16.77 5.22
CA LEU A 8 -10.17 16.70 5.63
C LEU A 8 -10.48 15.42 6.41
N ALA A 9 -9.92 14.29 5.96
CA ALA A 9 -10.06 13.01 6.63
C ALA A 9 -9.38 13.02 8.02
N LYS A 10 -8.22 13.65 8.16
CA LYS A 10 -7.55 13.84 9.45
C LYS A 10 -8.41 14.65 10.43
N GLU A 11 -9.01 15.73 9.97
CA GLU A 11 -9.90 16.56 10.81
C GLU A 11 -11.12 15.74 11.28
N ARG A 12 -11.75 14.98 10.40
CA ARG A 12 -12.87 14.10 10.75
C ARG A 12 -12.46 13.01 11.74
N TYR A 13 -11.30 12.39 11.52
CA TYR A 13 -10.75 11.39 12.43
C TYR A 13 -10.45 11.98 13.82
N ALA A 14 -9.88 13.17 13.87
CA ALA A 14 -9.62 13.89 15.12
C ALA A 14 -10.92 14.24 15.86
N SER A 15 -12.03 14.47 15.16
CA SER A 15 -13.34 14.71 15.75
C SER A 15 -14.08 13.44 16.21
N GLY A 16 -13.47 12.26 16.02
CA GLY A 16 -14.01 10.98 16.50
C GLY A 16 -14.64 10.08 15.44
N VAL A 17 -14.68 10.49 14.16
CA VAL A 17 -15.18 9.63 13.08
C VAL A 17 -14.23 8.46 12.85
N ARG A 18 -14.79 7.25 12.75
CA ARG A 18 -14.02 6.00 12.56
C ARG A 18 -14.61 5.17 11.44
N GLY A 19 -13.73 4.43 10.75
CA GLY A 19 -14.09 3.57 9.62
C GLY A 19 -14.03 4.29 8.28
N ALA A 20 -13.48 3.62 7.27
CA ALA A 20 -13.29 4.20 5.94
C ALA A 20 -14.60 4.68 5.30
N ASN A 21 -15.68 3.91 5.46
CA ASN A 21 -16.99 4.25 4.91
C ASN A 21 -17.68 5.42 5.63
N GLN A 22 -17.23 5.78 6.83
CA GLN A 22 -17.75 6.93 7.58
C GLN A 22 -16.90 8.17 7.34
N LEU A 23 -15.63 7.97 7.01
CA LEU A 23 -14.67 9.07 6.85
C LEU A 23 -14.84 9.81 5.52
N PHE A 24 -15.30 9.12 4.48
CA PHE A 24 -15.45 9.66 3.13
C PHE A 24 -16.90 9.55 2.64
N ASN A 25 -17.41 10.62 2.03
CA ASN A 25 -18.70 10.61 1.35
C ASN A 25 -18.58 9.99 -0.06
N GLU A 26 -19.71 9.84 -0.75
CA GLU A 26 -19.77 9.22 -2.08
C GLU A 26 -18.92 9.96 -3.13
N GLU A 27 -18.93 11.28 -3.13
CA GLU A 27 -18.16 12.11 -4.07
C GLU A 27 -16.65 11.96 -3.83
N GLU A 28 -16.24 11.93 -2.57
CA GLU A 28 -14.84 11.70 -2.18
C GLU A 28 -14.36 10.29 -2.52
N CYS A 29 -15.22 9.28 -2.29
CA CYS A 29 -14.95 7.90 -2.72
C CYS A 29 -14.80 7.80 -4.25
N ALA A 30 -15.66 8.48 -5.00
CA ALA A 30 -15.57 8.54 -6.46
C ALA A 30 -14.28 9.23 -6.93
N ALA A 31 -13.84 10.27 -6.23
CA ALA A 31 -12.56 10.93 -6.52
C ALA A 31 -11.35 10.01 -6.28
N LEU A 32 -11.38 9.23 -5.19
CA LEU A 32 -10.36 8.21 -4.93
C LEU A 32 -10.35 7.10 -5.99
N ALA A 33 -11.53 6.64 -6.40
CA ALA A 33 -11.66 5.60 -7.43
C ALA A 33 -11.03 5.99 -8.78
N LYS A 34 -11.06 7.27 -9.15
CA LYS A 34 -10.42 7.78 -10.39
C LYS A 34 -8.91 7.59 -10.42
N ILE A 35 -8.27 7.47 -9.27
CA ILE A 35 -6.83 7.20 -9.15
C ILE A 35 -6.56 5.76 -8.71
N GLY A 36 -7.55 4.88 -8.77
CA GLY A 36 -7.43 3.48 -8.36
C GLY A 36 -7.29 3.28 -6.85
N ALA A 37 -7.53 4.30 -6.05
CA ALA A 37 -7.46 4.22 -4.61
C ALA A 37 -8.82 3.82 -4.02
N ARG A 38 -8.76 3.05 -2.92
CA ARG A 38 -9.94 2.70 -2.11
C ARG A 38 -9.96 3.55 -0.84
N PRO A 39 -11.15 3.86 -0.30
CA PRO A 39 -11.27 4.65 0.93
C PRO A 39 -10.43 4.11 2.10
N ILE A 40 -10.38 2.79 2.27
CA ILE A 40 -9.58 2.15 3.33
C ILE A 40 -8.10 2.49 3.24
N GLU A 41 -7.55 2.65 2.04
CA GLU A 41 -6.12 2.92 1.85
C GLU A 41 -5.73 4.32 2.36
N LEU A 42 -6.59 5.30 2.14
CA LEU A 42 -6.36 6.65 2.68
C LEU A 42 -6.70 6.72 4.18
N TYR A 43 -7.72 5.98 4.61
CA TYR A 43 -8.06 5.83 6.03
C TYR A 43 -6.88 5.29 6.85
N ASP A 44 -6.22 4.24 6.36
CA ASP A 44 -5.05 3.65 7.04
C ASP A 44 -3.94 4.68 7.26
N TYR A 45 -3.68 5.53 6.28
CA TYR A 45 -2.68 6.60 6.42
C TYR A 45 -3.12 7.71 7.38
N VAL A 46 -4.40 7.99 7.47
CA VAL A 46 -4.93 8.94 8.46
C VAL A 46 -4.80 8.37 9.86
N GLU A 47 -5.14 7.11 10.05
CA GLU A 47 -5.02 6.39 11.33
C GLU A 47 -3.56 6.30 11.77
N ASP A 48 -2.65 6.00 10.85
CA ASP A 48 -1.22 5.86 11.09
C ASP A 48 -0.41 7.15 10.86
N ALA A 49 -1.06 8.32 10.83
CA ALA A 49 -0.39 9.60 10.57
C ALA A 49 0.72 9.94 11.58
N TRP A 50 0.68 9.35 12.77
CA TRP A 50 1.73 9.45 13.79
C TRP A 50 3.03 8.73 13.40
N ALA A 51 2.96 7.76 12.49
CA ALA A 51 4.09 6.91 12.09
C ALA A 51 4.44 7.00 10.61
N VAL A 52 3.51 7.45 9.76
CA VAL A 52 3.68 7.53 8.30
C VAL A 52 3.49 8.98 7.86
N SER A 53 4.51 9.54 7.21
CA SER A 53 4.42 10.90 6.67
C SER A 53 3.47 10.97 5.48
N TRP A 54 2.94 12.17 5.23
CA TRP A 54 2.14 12.44 4.04
C TRP A 54 2.92 12.13 2.75
N GLU A 55 4.19 12.48 2.71
CA GLU A 55 5.05 12.24 1.55
C GLU A 55 5.16 10.75 1.22
N THR A 56 5.32 9.91 2.24
CA THR A 56 5.34 8.45 2.06
C THR A 56 3.99 7.95 1.54
N ALA A 57 2.89 8.38 2.13
CA ALA A 57 1.54 8.02 1.70
C ALA A 57 1.30 8.43 0.24
N LEU A 58 1.67 9.67 -0.12
CA LEU A 58 1.53 10.19 -1.47
C LEU A 58 2.32 9.36 -2.49
N LEU A 59 3.58 9.03 -2.18
CA LEU A 59 4.43 8.26 -3.09
C LEU A 59 3.90 6.84 -3.32
N VAL A 60 3.43 6.16 -2.27
CA VAL A 60 2.81 4.84 -2.39
C VAL A 60 1.53 4.90 -3.23
N MET A 61 0.68 5.88 -2.97
CA MET A 61 -0.56 6.07 -3.74
C MET A 61 -0.29 6.45 -5.20
N ALA A 62 0.80 7.18 -5.47
CA ALA A 62 1.21 7.52 -6.84
C ALA A 62 1.62 6.26 -7.62
N VAL A 63 2.38 5.35 -7.01
CA VAL A 63 2.73 4.06 -7.65
C VAL A 63 1.48 3.25 -7.95
N ARG A 64 0.54 3.17 -7.02
CA ARG A 64 -0.76 2.50 -7.23
C ARG A 64 -1.53 3.12 -8.39
N ARG A 65 -1.62 4.44 -8.44
CA ARG A 65 -2.28 5.16 -9.53
C ARG A 65 -1.64 4.83 -10.88
N ASP A 66 -0.33 4.88 -10.95
CA ASP A 66 0.40 4.61 -12.20
C ASP A 66 0.15 3.18 -12.69
N TYR A 67 0.14 2.20 -11.78
CA TYR A 67 -0.23 0.82 -12.09
C TYR A 67 -1.69 0.72 -12.57
N PHE A 68 -2.62 1.36 -11.88
CA PHE A 68 -4.05 1.38 -12.23
C PHE A 68 -4.29 1.92 -13.64
N LEU A 69 -3.64 3.02 -13.99
CA LEU A 69 -3.82 3.65 -15.29
C LEU A 69 -3.08 2.92 -16.42
N SER A 70 -1.85 2.49 -16.17
CA SER A 70 -1.00 1.90 -17.22
C SER A 70 -1.23 0.40 -17.44
N VAL A 71 -1.41 -0.36 -16.36
CA VAL A 71 -1.58 -1.82 -16.43
C VAL A 71 -3.06 -2.21 -16.45
N GLN A 72 -3.86 -1.67 -15.53
CA GLN A 72 -5.27 -2.01 -15.39
C GLN A 72 -6.19 -1.18 -16.29
N LYS A 73 -5.65 -0.18 -17.01
CA LYS A 73 -6.41 0.69 -17.93
C LYS A 73 -7.63 1.37 -17.28
N GLY A 74 -7.51 1.69 -16.01
CA GLY A 74 -8.58 2.34 -15.25
C GLY A 74 -9.69 1.40 -14.78
N ALA A 75 -9.52 0.08 -14.93
CA ALA A 75 -10.50 -0.91 -14.47
C ALA A 75 -10.15 -1.43 -13.07
N LEU A 76 -11.08 -1.29 -12.13
CA LEU A 76 -10.92 -1.86 -10.79
C LEU A 76 -11.22 -3.36 -10.82
N PRO A 77 -10.35 -4.22 -10.24
CA PRO A 77 -10.64 -5.63 -10.12
C PRO A 77 -11.70 -5.90 -9.06
N THR A 78 -12.33 -7.07 -9.14
CA THR A 78 -13.36 -7.52 -8.18
C THR A 78 -12.87 -8.56 -7.19
N GLU A 79 -11.67 -9.15 -7.43
CA GLU A 79 -11.07 -10.12 -6.52
C GLU A 79 -10.57 -9.46 -5.22
N VAL A 80 -10.42 -10.27 -4.16
CA VAL A 80 -9.91 -9.85 -2.86
C VAL A 80 -8.85 -10.84 -2.38
N TRP A 81 -7.70 -10.32 -2.00
CA TRP A 81 -6.58 -11.10 -1.46
C TRP A 81 -6.49 -10.94 0.05
N GLY A 82 -6.94 -11.96 0.78
CA GLY A 82 -7.01 -11.95 2.25
C GLY A 82 -6.15 -13.00 2.97
N ASN A 83 -5.39 -13.83 2.22
CA ASN A 83 -4.59 -14.92 2.76
C ASN A 83 -3.10 -14.75 2.51
N PRO A 84 -2.42 -13.79 3.16
CA PRO A 84 -0.98 -13.63 3.00
C PRO A 84 -0.20 -14.80 3.62
N PRO A 85 1.02 -15.06 3.15
CA PRO A 85 1.95 -15.93 3.85
C PRO A 85 2.11 -15.56 5.32
N GLY A 86 2.44 -16.55 6.15
CA GLY A 86 2.63 -16.35 7.59
C GLY A 86 3.78 -15.39 7.92
N ARG A 87 3.72 -14.80 9.11
CA ARG A 87 4.70 -13.81 9.55
C ARG A 87 6.11 -14.39 9.70
N ASN A 88 6.23 -15.69 9.95
CA ASN A 88 7.51 -16.38 10.14
C ASN A 88 8.04 -17.05 8.87
N GLU A 89 7.30 -16.99 7.76
CA GLU A 89 7.77 -17.54 6.50
C GLU A 89 8.94 -16.72 5.96
N THR A 90 9.88 -17.41 5.33
CA THR A 90 11.12 -16.82 4.81
C THR A 90 11.26 -17.06 3.32
N LEU A 91 11.93 -16.14 2.64
CA LEU A 91 12.38 -16.29 1.26
C LEU A 91 13.88 -16.04 1.23
N GLU A 92 14.66 -17.04 0.84
CA GLU A 92 16.14 -17.02 0.88
C GLU A 92 16.70 -16.51 2.21
N GLY A 93 16.10 -16.98 3.33
CA GLY A 93 16.48 -16.63 4.69
C GLY A 93 15.98 -15.28 5.18
N ILE A 94 15.24 -14.53 4.39
CA ILE A 94 14.67 -13.24 4.77
C ILE A 94 13.25 -13.45 5.32
N SER A 95 13.08 -13.27 6.62
CA SER A 95 11.77 -13.33 7.28
C SER A 95 10.88 -12.17 6.86
N TRP A 96 9.57 -12.36 6.90
CA TRP A 96 8.55 -11.37 6.53
C TRP A 96 8.46 -11.09 5.03
N LEU A 97 9.50 -11.36 4.23
CA LEU A 97 9.54 -11.01 2.82
C LEU A 97 8.44 -11.69 1.99
N PRO A 98 8.11 -12.99 2.15
CA PRO A 98 6.99 -13.58 1.41
C PRO A 98 5.66 -12.87 1.66
N ARG A 99 5.38 -12.52 2.91
CA ARG A 99 4.20 -11.78 3.31
C ARG A 99 4.17 -10.36 2.70
N LEU A 100 5.31 -9.67 2.75
CA LEU A 100 5.43 -8.33 2.20
C LEU A 100 5.27 -8.30 0.68
N ILE A 101 5.83 -9.27 -0.04
CA ILE A 101 5.65 -9.40 -1.49
C ILE A 101 4.17 -9.60 -1.84
N TYR A 102 3.49 -10.50 -1.15
CA TYR A 102 2.05 -10.73 -1.32
C TYR A 102 1.24 -9.43 -1.14
N LYS A 103 1.52 -8.71 -0.05
CA LYS A 103 0.84 -7.44 0.24
C LYS A 103 1.15 -6.37 -0.79
N ALA A 104 2.39 -6.30 -1.28
CA ALA A 104 2.79 -5.38 -2.33
C ALA A 104 2.10 -5.68 -3.67
N GLU A 105 2.05 -6.94 -4.08
CA GLU A 105 1.33 -7.36 -5.28
C GLU A 105 -0.16 -7.03 -5.19
N ALA A 106 -0.78 -7.34 -4.04
CA ALA A 106 -2.19 -7.04 -3.80
C ALA A 106 -2.46 -5.53 -3.76
N ARG A 107 -1.55 -4.76 -3.16
CA ARG A 107 -1.65 -3.29 -3.10
C ARG A 107 -1.55 -2.66 -4.49
N LEU A 108 -0.62 -3.10 -5.31
CA LEU A 108 -0.51 -2.66 -6.72
C LEU A 108 -1.79 -2.91 -7.49
N ARG A 109 -2.40 -4.08 -7.31
CA ARG A 109 -3.63 -4.48 -8.00
C ARG A 109 -4.90 -3.88 -7.40
N GLY A 110 -4.83 -3.33 -6.19
CA GLY A 110 -6.01 -2.79 -5.49
C GLY A 110 -6.93 -3.87 -4.94
N VAL A 111 -6.42 -5.05 -4.61
CA VAL A 111 -7.19 -6.23 -4.17
C VAL A 111 -6.91 -6.65 -2.73
N LEU A 112 -6.05 -5.94 -2.02
CA LEU A 112 -5.70 -6.28 -0.63
C LEU A 112 -6.93 -6.17 0.27
N HIS A 113 -7.21 -7.23 1.05
CA HIS A 113 -8.34 -7.24 1.98
C HIS A 113 -8.22 -6.08 2.99
N GLU A 114 -9.34 -5.49 3.36
CA GLU A 114 -9.40 -4.31 4.23
C GLU A 114 -8.79 -4.51 5.62
N SER A 115 -8.72 -5.76 6.10
CA SER A 115 -8.04 -6.10 7.36
C SER A 115 -6.53 -6.08 7.27
N LEU A 116 -5.96 -5.93 6.08
CA LEU A 116 -4.52 -5.92 5.81
C LEU A 116 -4.10 -4.55 5.29
N MET A 117 -3.00 -4.05 5.82
CA MET A 117 -2.40 -2.78 5.37
C MET A 117 -1.00 -3.03 4.80
N TYR A 118 -0.74 -2.54 3.58
CA TYR A 118 0.61 -2.39 3.08
C TYR A 118 1.27 -1.18 3.75
N GLY A 119 2.35 -1.41 4.48
CA GLY A 119 3.00 -0.38 5.29
C GLY A 119 2.54 -0.36 6.75
N CYS A 120 1.98 -1.47 7.26
CA CYS A 120 1.68 -1.64 8.68
C CYS A 120 2.95 -1.65 9.55
N GLY A 121 2.79 -1.72 10.87
CA GLY A 121 3.92 -1.71 11.81
C GLY A 121 5.00 -2.74 11.50
N GLY A 122 4.63 -3.98 11.16
CA GLY A 122 5.58 -5.01 10.76
C GLY A 122 6.29 -4.72 9.44
N ASP A 123 5.57 -4.17 8.47
CA ASP A 123 6.17 -3.75 7.19
C ASP A 123 7.14 -2.59 7.40
N ARG A 124 6.77 -1.61 8.23
CA ARG A 124 7.65 -0.47 8.55
C ARG A 124 8.94 -0.92 9.23
N ALA A 125 8.87 -1.91 10.13
CA ALA A 125 10.05 -2.50 10.76
C ALA A 125 10.96 -3.15 9.72
N PHE A 126 10.40 -3.89 8.77
CA PHE A 126 11.14 -4.48 7.65
C PHE A 126 11.81 -3.42 6.78
N PHE A 127 11.08 -2.38 6.38
CA PHE A 127 11.62 -1.29 5.57
C PHE A 127 12.77 -0.57 6.26
N LYS A 128 12.65 -0.36 7.57
CA LYS A 128 13.72 0.24 8.37
C LYS A 128 14.96 -0.68 8.46
N GLU A 129 14.76 -1.96 8.70
CA GLU A 129 15.85 -2.94 8.80
C GLU A 129 16.67 -3.01 7.51
N TYR A 130 15.99 -3.03 6.36
CA TYR A 130 16.64 -3.15 5.06
C TYR A 130 16.88 -1.81 4.36
N ASP A 131 16.61 -0.69 5.02
CA ASP A 131 16.76 0.66 4.47
C ASP A 131 16.06 0.82 3.12
N LEU A 132 14.76 0.50 3.10
CA LEU A 132 13.91 0.56 1.91
C LEU A 132 12.77 1.54 2.09
N HIS A 133 12.47 2.30 1.04
CA HIS A 133 11.25 3.08 0.98
C HIS A 133 10.08 2.22 0.46
N PRO A 134 8.89 2.26 1.08
CA PRO A 134 7.75 1.43 0.66
C PRO A 134 7.32 1.66 -0.80
N ALA A 135 7.43 2.87 -1.32
CA ALA A 135 7.13 3.15 -2.72
C ALA A 135 8.13 2.51 -3.68
N ASP A 136 9.41 2.48 -3.31
CA ASP A 136 10.46 1.82 -4.11
C ASP A 136 10.27 0.31 -4.11
N PHE A 137 9.92 -0.28 -2.96
CA PHE A 137 9.61 -1.70 -2.89
C PHE A 137 8.41 -2.07 -3.80
N LEU A 138 7.36 -1.26 -3.81
CA LEU A 138 6.24 -1.45 -4.75
C LEU A 138 6.69 -1.42 -6.22
N ARG A 139 7.54 -0.47 -6.59
CA ARG A 139 8.08 -0.37 -7.95
C ARG A 139 8.89 -1.60 -8.32
N VAL A 140 9.72 -2.07 -7.41
CA VAL A 140 10.53 -3.28 -7.61
C VAL A 140 9.65 -4.51 -7.81
N VAL A 141 8.63 -4.69 -6.98
CA VAL A 141 7.67 -5.79 -7.13
C VAL A 141 6.94 -5.72 -8.47
N TRP A 142 6.54 -4.52 -8.88
CA TRP A 142 5.91 -4.30 -10.19
C TRP A 142 6.83 -4.73 -11.34
N VAL A 143 8.04 -4.18 -11.37
CA VAL A 143 9.01 -4.44 -12.48
C VAL A 143 9.53 -5.88 -12.46
N ALA A 144 9.57 -6.52 -11.29
CA ALA A 144 10.00 -7.92 -11.17
C ALA A 144 9.04 -8.91 -11.83
N GLU A 145 7.76 -8.56 -11.99
CA GLU A 145 6.76 -9.41 -12.66
C GLU A 145 6.76 -10.86 -12.12
N GLY A 146 6.82 -11.02 -10.80
CA GLY A 146 6.84 -12.33 -10.14
C GLY A 146 8.22 -12.96 -9.98
N ASP A 147 9.28 -12.36 -10.50
CA ASP A 147 10.65 -12.87 -10.31
C ASP A 147 11.14 -12.58 -8.88
N ARG A 148 10.99 -13.56 -8.00
CA ARG A 148 11.37 -13.49 -6.60
C ARG A 148 12.87 -13.25 -6.39
N LYS A 149 13.73 -13.78 -7.26
CA LYS A 149 15.18 -13.60 -7.17
C LYS A 149 15.59 -12.14 -7.36
N ARG A 150 14.93 -11.43 -8.27
CA ARG A 150 15.15 -9.99 -8.48
C ARG A 150 14.75 -9.18 -7.25
N ILE A 151 13.62 -9.53 -6.63
CA ILE A 151 13.15 -8.86 -5.40
C ILE A 151 14.15 -9.10 -4.25
N VAL A 152 14.57 -10.34 -4.04
CA VAL A 152 15.58 -10.68 -3.01
C VAL A 152 16.88 -9.92 -3.24
N ARG A 153 17.35 -9.89 -4.48
CA ARG A 153 18.57 -9.14 -4.84
C ARG A 153 18.45 -7.66 -4.47
N PHE A 154 17.32 -7.03 -4.81
CA PHE A 154 17.10 -5.63 -4.46
C PHE A 154 17.07 -5.41 -2.94
N VAL A 155 16.40 -6.27 -2.18
CA VAL A 155 16.36 -6.16 -0.70
C VAL A 155 17.77 -6.23 -0.12
N LYS A 156 18.61 -7.15 -0.62
CA LYS A 156 19.99 -7.35 -0.12
C LYS A 156 20.97 -6.28 -0.58
N THR A 157 20.85 -5.78 -1.80
CA THR A 157 21.90 -4.98 -2.45
C THR A 157 21.45 -3.59 -2.91
N LYS A 158 20.17 -3.29 -2.88
CA LYS A 158 19.56 -2.08 -3.49
C LYS A 158 19.75 -2.02 -5.01
N GLN A 159 20.14 -3.10 -5.64
CA GLN A 159 20.32 -3.21 -7.10
C GLN A 159 19.23 -4.09 -7.71
N PHE A 160 18.73 -3.65 -8.83
CA PHE A 160 17.64 -4.32 -9.54
C PHE A 160 18.09 -4.98 -10.85
#